data_fdc7ee435f411324b6f7b9dc0963c878
#
_entry.id   fdc7ee435f411324b6f7b9dc0963c878
#
_cell.length_a   1.000
_cell.length_b   1.000
_cell.length_c   1.000
_cell.angle_alpha   90.00
_cell.angle_beta   90.00
_cell.angle_gamma   90.00
#
_symmetry.space_group_name_H-M   'P 1'
#
loop_
_entity.id
_entity.type
_entity.pdbx_description
1 polymer ?
#
loop_
_entity_poly.entity_id
_entity_poly.type
_entity_poly.pdbx_seq_one_letter_code
_entity_poly.pdbx_strand_id
1 'polypeptide(L)'
;MNINIRLNKNFTTQYNKLQEEFGTDIARINGFDDGQLSYTDFIDNFVDETTVADASIDGNSNVSHKDIVTLEKEMPKPHEKLLAFNKIYYEIQKKFGFQAANEWLREEWIGDLYMHDANTTSFKHYCFAYDLKDLAEKGLYFIEGRNAEPAKHLITFVDFVKEFVSYASNRSSGAVGLPNLIPYMYYFWKKDVDNHYLGITEVNAKDYAKQNFQRFIYAVNQPYCRDGSQSAFTNTSVFDRPYFEALFGGSEFPDGTFMIDYEEEIIEFQKWYMEVMAQIRHKNMFTFPVSTISLLRQNGKFVDEDFAIWAIKHNMEWSDSNLFVDTSVNSLSNCCRLKSNIEDLGYFNSIGGTALKVGSVKVSTVNLARIALDTNSEEEYLKELEKRVYINLIALDRVRHIIKRNVEKGLLPNFTYNLVDFEHLYNTIGSRR
;
A
#
# COMPACT_ATOMS: atom_id res chain seq x y z
N MET A 1 29.80 -2.56 29.27
CA MET A 1 28.92 -3.62 28.75
C MET A 1 29.13 -3.64 27.25
N ASN A 2 29.75 -4.67 26.66
CA ASN A 2 29.94 -4.72 25.22
C ASN A 2 28.66 -5.33 24.61
N ILE A 3 27.75 -4.49 24.10
CA ILE A 3 26.59 -4.94 23.35
C ILE A 3 27.08 -5.20 21.91
N ASN A 4 27.41 -6.46 21.62
CA ASN A 4 27.79 -6.86 20.25
C ASN A 4 26.54 -7.28 19.48
N ILE A 5 26.10 -6.45 18.52
CA ILE A 5 25.17 -6.91 17.47
C ILE A 5 25.93 -7.90 16.59
N ARG A 6 25.55 -9.18 16.66
CA ARG A 6 26.18 -10.22 15.84
C ARG A 6 25.63 -10.17 14.41
N LEU A 7 26.37 -9.53 13.52
CA LEU A 7 26.14 -9.59 12.08
C LEU A 7 26.83 -10.81 11.46
N ASN A 8 26.35 -11.24 10.30
CA ASN A 8 27.00 -12.27 9.50
C ASN A 8 28.39 -11.78 9.09
N LYS A 9 29.43 -12.61 9.31
CA LYS A 9 30.83 -12.24 9.04
C LYS A 9 31.06 -11.82 7.59
N ASN A 10 30.45 -12.52 6.63
CA ASN A 10 30.61 -12.20 5.21
C ASN A 10 29.90 -10.90 4.84
N PHE A 11 28.74 -10.65 5.45
CA PHE A 11 28.04 -9.36 5.31
C PHE A 11 28.93 -8.22 5.81
N THR A 12 29.48 -8.33 7.01
CA THR A 12 30.36 -7.29 7.57
C THR A 12 31.60 -7.08 6.72
N THR A 13 32.20 -8.16 6.20
CA THR A 13 33.37 -8.04 5.32
C THR A 13 33.01 -7.30 4.02
N GLN A 14 31.87 -7.62 3.40
CA GLN A 14 31.43 -6.95 2.17
C GLN A 14 30.99 -5.50 2.44
N TYR A 15 30.33 -5.27 3.56
CA TYR A 15 29.94 -3.93 4.01
C TYR A 15 31.17 -3.01 4.13
N ASN A 16 32.20 -3.44 4.85
CA ASN A 16 33.42 -2.65 5.03
C ASN A 16 34.13 -2.39 3.70
N LYS A 17 34.19 -3.39 2.82
CA LYS A 17 34.76 -3.23 1.48
C LYS A 17 34.01 -2.17 0.66
N LEU A 18 32.69 -2.17 0.70
CA LEU A 18 31.87 -1.16 0.00
C LEU A 18 32.07 0.24 0.58
N GLN A 19 32.20 0.33 1.90
CA GLN A 19 32.50 1.59 2.57
C GLN A 19 33.89 2.13 2.20
N GLU A 20 34.90 1.27 2.10
CA GLU A 20 36.24 1.63 1.61
C GLU A 20 36.24 2.05 0.14
N GLU A 21 35.46 1.37 -0.73
CA GLU A 21 35.39 1.61 -2.17
C GLU A 21 34.61 2.89 -2.52
N PHE A 22 33.47 3.13 -1.87
CA PHE A 22 32.53 4.21 -2.21
C PHE A 22 32.49 5.38 -1.22
N GLY A 23 33.17 5.26 -0.08
CA GLY A 23 33.24 6.28 0.95
C GLY A 23 32.02 6.35 1.87
N THR A 24 32.13 7.24 2.87
CA THR A 24 31.11 7.42 3.93
C THR A 24 29.85 8.14 3.44
N ASP A 25 29.91 8.94 2.40
CA ASP A 25 28.74 9.65 1.88
C ASP A 25 27.67 8.68 1.36
N ILE A 26 28.09 7.60 0.70
CA ILE A 26 27.16 6.56 0.27
C ILE A 26 26.56 5.80 1.47
N ALA A 27 27.36 5.54 2.50
CA ALA A 27 26.87 4.96 3.75
C ALA A 27 25.79 5.85 4.40
N ARG A 28 25.99 7.16 4.40
CA ARG A 28 25.03 8.15 4.92
C ARG A 28 23.71 8.15 4.15
N ILE A 29 23.78 8.14 2.81
CA ILE A 29 22.58 8.07 1.96
C ILE A 29 21.78 6.79 2.25
N ASN A 30 22.46 5.67 2.52
CA ASN A 30 21.83 4.41 2.87
C ASN A 30 21.35 4.31 4.33
N GLY A 31 21.68 5.28 5.18
CA GLY A 31 21.33 5.26 6.61
C GLY A 31 22.20 4.32 7.45
N PHE A 32 23.47 4.14 7.07
CA PHE A 32 24.42 3.22 7.72
C PHE A 32 25.69 3.89 8.20
N ASP A 33 25.79 5.22 8.21
CA ASP A 33 26.96 5.90 8.75
C ASP A 33 27.00 5.81 10.29
N ASP A 34 28.17 6.08 10.85
CA ASP A 34 28.39 5.96 12.30
C ASP A 34 27.50 6.91 13.10
N GLY A 35 27.21 8.13 12.58
CA GLY A 35 26.35 9.09 13.23
C GLY A 35 24.88 8.64 13.26
N GLN A 36 24.38 8.04 12.17
CA GLN A 36 23.04 7.49 12.11
C GLN A 36 22.87 6.22 12.95
N LEU A 37 23.93 5.44 13.13
CA LEU A 37 23.96 4.25 13.98
C LEU A 37 24.24 4.58 15.45
N SER A 38 24.64 5.80 15.79
CA SER A 38 24.79 6.29 17.15
C SER A 38 23.47 6.84 17.66
N TYR A 39 22.88 6.21 18.67
CA TYR A 39 21.63 6.71 19.25
C TYR A 39 21.79 8.10 19.90
N THR A 40 22.94 8.40 20.51
CA THR A 40 23.20 9.70 21.11
C THR A 40 23.23 10.79 20.04
N ASP A 41 24.03 10.58 18.99
CA ASP A 41 24.17 11.56 17.91
C ASP A 41 22.83 11.71 17.14
N PHE A 42 22.08 10.62 16.99
CA PHE A 42 20.74 10.69 16.38
C PHE A 42 19.78 11.55 17.20
N ILE A 43 19.74 11.35 18.51
CA ILE A 43 18.88 12.12 19.42
C ILE A 43 19.24 13.60 19.38
N ASP A 44 20.54 13.91 19.52
CA ASP A 44 21.03 15.30 19.57
C ASP A 44 20.71 16.00 18.22
N ASN A 45 20.99 15.36 17.10
CA ASN A 45 20.66 15.90 15.77
C ASN A 45 19.13 16.10 15.59
N PHE A 46 18.30 15.15 16.03
CA PHE A 46 16.84 15.26 15.94
C PHE A 46 16.31 16.41 16.80
N VAL A 47 16.86 16.60 18.00
CA VAL A 47 16.46 17.69 18.92
C VAL A 47 16.88 19.05 18.36
N ASP A 48 18.07 19.13 17.78
CA ASP A 48 18.65 20.38 17.28
C ASP A 48 18.14 20.76 15.87
N GLU A 49 17.67 19.80 15.07
CA GLU A 49 17.11 20.08 13.75
C GLU A 49 15.88 21.00 13.85
N THR A 50 15.93 22.09 13.06
CA THR A 50 14.82 23.04 12.95
C THR A 50 13.86 22.72 11.81
N THR A 51 14.27 21.85 10.89
CA THR A 51 13.49 21.48 9.69
C THR A 51 12.64 20.26 9.95
N VAL A 52 11.35 20.47 9.96
CA VAL A 52 10.34 19.41 9.88
C VAL A 52 10.07 19.15 8.41
N ALA A 53 9.87 17.90 8.01
CA ALA A 53 9.37 17.58 6.66
C ALA A 53 8.10 18.39 6.39
N ASP A 54 8.11 19.18 5.33
CA ASP A 54 7.01 20.08 5.00
C ASP A 54 6.01 19.35 4.10
N ALA A 55 4.83 19.06 4.64
CA ALA A 55 3.74 18.43 3.90
C ALA A 55 3.27 19.24 2.70
N SER A 56 3.57 20.55 2.67
CA SER A 56 3.25 21.39 1.51
C SER A 56 4.13 21.10 0.30
N ILE A 57 5.30 20.49 0.52
CA ILE A 57 6.28 20.15 -0.54
C ILE A 57 6.01 18.75 -1.10
N ASP A 58 5.66 17.79 -0.25
CA ASP A 58 5.33 16.43 -0.67
C ASP A 58 4.05 15.93 0.01
N GLY A 59 2.93 16.07 -0.70
CA GLY A 59 1.62 15.61 -0.25
C GLY A 59 1.52 14.07 -0.11
N ASN A 60 2.49 13.30 -0.58
CA ASN A 60 2.55 11.85 -0.37
C ASN A 60 3.42 11.47 0.83
N SER A 61 4.18 12.42 1.39
CA SER A 61 4.97 12.14 2.57
C SER A 61 4.03 12.01 3.77
N ASN A 62 4.17 10.94 4.52
CA ASN A 62 3.68 10.87 5.88
C ASN A 62 4.58 11.79 6.72
N VAL A 63 4.18 13.03 6.86
CA VAL A 63 4.99 14.05 7.55
C VAL A 63 5.15 13.64 8.99
N SER A 64 6.38 13.41 9.37
CA SER A 64 6.77 13.22 10.74
C SER A 64 6.84 14.58 11.43
N HIS A 65 6.00 14.80 12.41
CA HIS A 65 6.10 15.98 13.25
C HIS A 65 7.33 15.84 14.16
N LYS A 66 7.98 16.97 14.49
CA LYS A 66 9.04 17.00 15.47
C LYS A 66 8.45 16.85 16.88
N ASP A 67 8.23 15.62 17.29
CA ASP A 67 7.71 15.25 18.61
C ASP A 67 8.38 13.97 19.13
N ILE A 68 8.10 13.62 20.37
CA ILE A 68 8.71 12.46 21.04
C ILE A 68 8.30 11.14 20.38
N VAL A 69 7.09 11.02 19.86
CA VAL A 69 6.62 9.80 19.17
C VAL A 69 7.39 9.59 17.88
N THR A 70 7.66 10.66 17.14
CA THR A 70 8.49 10.61 15.93
C THR A 70 9.93 10.22 16.28
N LEU A 71 10.53 10.80 17.31
CA LEU A 71 11.88 10.42 17.76
C LEU A 71 11.96 8.93 18.09
N GLU A 72 11.01 8.40 18.89
CA GLU A 72 10.96 6.98 19.25
C GLU A 72 10.85 6.05 18.04
N LYS A 73 10.20 6.49 16.97
CA LYS A 73 10.00 5.72 15.74
C LYS A 73 11.17 5.80 14.75
N GLU A 74 11.79 6.97 14.64
CA GLU A 74 12.88 7.19 13.68
C GLU A 74 14.23 6.67 14.20
N MET A 75 14.50 6.80 15.50
CA MET A 75 15.76 6.41 16.13
C MET A 75 16.19 4.96 15.84
N PRO A 76 15.32 3.92 15.92
CA PRO A 76 15.73 2.55 15.64
C PRO A 76 15.87 2.21 14.16
N LYS A 77 15.32 3.01 13.23
CA LYS A 77 15.25 2.67 11.80
C LYS A 77 16.59 2.37 11.12
N PRO A 78 17.69 3.11 11.37
CA PRO A 78 18.99 2.77 10.79
C PRO A 78 19.47 1.37 11.21
N HIS A 79 19.34 1.04 12.50
CA HIS A 79 19.69 -0.29 13.00
C HIS A 79 18.78 -1.38 12.46
N GLU A 80 17.48 -1.12 12.37
CA GLU A 80 16.53 -2.07 11.78
C GLU A 80 16.84 -2.34 10.32
N LYS A 81 17.23 -1.32 9.55
CA LYS A 81 17.65 -1.45 8.16
C LYS A 81 18.91 -2.31 8.05
N LEU A 82 19.92 -2.04 8.89
CA LEU A 82 21.14 -2.82 8.92
C LEU A 82 20.88 -4.30 9.23
N LEU A 83 20.03 -4.58 10.23
CA LEU A 83 19.64 -5.94 10.60
C LEU A 83 18.83 -6.63 9.49
N ALA A 84 17.94 -5.91 8.83
CA ALA A 84 17.16 -6.45 7.70
C ALA A 84 18.07 -6.81 6.52
N PHE A 85 19.01 -5.92 6.15
CA PHE A 85 20.00 -6.18 5.09
C PHE A 85 20.87 -7.38 5.43
N ASN A 86 21.40 -7.43 6.65
CA ASN A 86 22.17 -8.59 7.12
C ASN A 86 21.36 -9.90 7.04
N LYS A 87 20.07 -9.87 7.40
CA LYS A 87 19.19 -11.03 7.34
C LYS A 87 18.92 -11.47 5.91
N ILE A 88 18.60 -10.55 5.01
CA ILE A 88 18.34 -10.82 3.59
C ILE A 88 19.62 -11.36 2.94
N TYR A 89 20.77 -10.72 3.16
CA TYR A 89 22.07 -11.16 2.71
C TYR A 89 22.37 -12.61 3.10
N TYR A 90 22.15 -12.95 4.37
CA TYR A 90 22.34 -14.32 4.87
C TYR A 90 21.44 -15.33 4.16
N GLU A 91 20.16 -14.99 3.91
CA GLU A 91 19.23 -15.87 3.22
C GLU A 91 19.59 -16.04 1.72
N ILE A 92 20.07 -14.95 1.08
CA ILE A 92 20.62 -15.05 -0.30
C ILE A 92 21.85 -15.95 -0.31
N GLN A 93 22.81 -15.69 0.56
CA GLN A 93 24.04 -16.47 0.68
C GLN A 93 23.75 -17.97 0.85
N LYS A 94 22.79 -18.30 1.71
CA LYS A 94 22.41 -19.68 2.02
C LYS A 94 21.85 -20.44 0.80
N LYS A 95 21.06 -19.77 -0.05
CA LYS A 95 20.39 -20.42 -1.18
C LYS A 95 21.14 -20.28 -2.50
N PHE A 96 21.72 -19.11 -2.76
CA PHE A 96 22.28 -18.74 -4.05
C PHE A 96 23.81 -18.53 -4.01
N GLY A 97 24.43 -18.66 -2.83
CA GLY A 97 25.86 -18.48 -2.65
C GLY A 97 26.25 -17.05 -2.33
N PHE A 98 27.54 -16.92 -1.97
CA PHE A 98 28.07 -15.66 -1.44
C PHE A 98 28.31 -14.60 -2.52
N GLN A 99 28.56 -15.02 -3.77
CA GLN A 99 28.70 -14.08 -4.87
C GLN A 99 27.38 -13.32 -5.14
N ALA A 100 26.25 -14.02 -5.21
CA ALA A 100 24.94 -13.39 -5.40
C ALA A 100 24.57 -12.45 -4.23
N ALA A 101 24.91 -12.83 -3.00
CA ALA A 101 24.68 -11.98 -1.83
C ALA A 101 25.53 -10.69 -1.86
N ASN A 102 26.81 -10.81 -2.25
CA ASN A 102 27.70 -9.66 -2.40
C ASN A 102 27.25 -8.72 -3.51
N GLU A 103 26.80 -9.27 -4.63
CA GLU A 103 26.31 -8.50 -5.76
C GLU A 103 25.03 -7.75 -5.40
N TRP A 104 24.05 -8.41 -4.77
CA TRP A 104 22.85 -7.73 -4.29
C TRP A 104 23.17 -6.59 -3.32
N LEU A 105 24.03 -6.80 -2.32
CA LEU A 105 24.39 -5.77 -1.36
C LEU A 105 25.09 -4.59 -2.05
N ARG A 106 25.95 -4.87 -3.04
CA ARG A 106 26.60 -3.82 -3.84
C ARG A 106 25.59 -2.99 -4.60
N GLU A 107 24.66 -3.62 -5.33
CA GLU A 107 23.65 -2.94 -6.15
C GLU A 107 22.71 -2.06 -5.31
N GLU A 108 22.32 -2.53 -4.12
CA GLU A 108 21.56 -1.73 -3.14
C GLU A 108 22.41 -0.56 -2.59
N TRP A 109 23.70 -0.81 -2.33
CA TRP A 109 24.61 0.18 -1.78
C TRP A 109 24.83 1.37 -2.74
N ILE A 110 25.08 1.09 -4.00
CA ILE A 110 25.32 2.11 -5.03
C ILE A 110 24.04 2.72 -5.60
N GLY A 111 22.86 2.19 -5.26
CA GLY A 111 21.57 2.71 -5.70
C GLY A 111 21.12 2.27 -7.10
N ASP A 112 21.66 1.18 -7.63
CA ASP A 112 21.16 0.53 -8.85
C ASP A 112 19.87 -0.25 -8.55
N LEU A 113 19.77 -0.78 -7.34
CA LEU A 113 18.57 -1.35 -6.76
C LEU A 113 18.16 -0.54 -5.53
N TYR A 114 16.86 -0.53 -5.26
CA TYR A 114 16.31 0.05 -4.04
C TYR A 114 15.14 -0.78 -3.54
N MET A 115 15.35 -1.49 -2.46
CA MET A 115 14.28 -2.19 -1.76
C MET A 115 13.53 -1.22 -0.84
N HIS A 116 12.27 -0.96 -1.16
CA HIS A 116 11.44 -0.05 -0.39
C HIS A 116 11.26 -0.53 1.06
N ASP A 117 11.32 0.42 2.01
CA ASP A 117 11.12 0.15 3.44
C ASP A 117 11.91 -1.07 3.93
N ALA A 118 13.20 -1.11 3.61
CA ALA A 118 14.09 -2.20 3.95
C ALA A 118 14.57 -2.11 5.43
N ASN A 119 13.62 -2.12 6.35
CA ASN A 119 13.80 -2.21 7.79
C ASN A 119 13.04 -3.43 8.32
N THR A 120 12.58 -3.45 9.56
CA THR A 120 11.76 -4.54 10.13
C THR A 120 10.50 -4.80 9.34
N THR A 121 10.02 -3.83 8.55
CA THR A 121 8.89 -4.00 7.65
C THR A 121 9.17 -4.99 6.51
N SER A 122 10.43 -5.32 6.22
CA SER A 122 10.80 -6.39 5.28
C SER A 122 10.35 -7.78 5.71
N PHE A 123 9.86 -7.93 6.94
CA PHE A 123 9.44 -9.21 7.49
C PHE A 123 7.92 -9.40 7.54
N LYS A 124 7.18 -8.46 7.00
CA LYS A 124 5.72 -8.50 6.77
C LYS A 124 5.40 -8.13 5.31
N HIS A 125 4.23 -8.51 4.82
CA HIS A 125 3.81 -8.17 3.45
C HIS A 125 3.75 -6.66 3.22
N TYR A 126 3.84 -6.24 1.96
CA TYR A 126 3.87 -4.83 1.58
C TYR A 126 2.45 -4.26 1.46
N CYS A 127 1.89 -4.16 0.26
CA CYS A 127 0.54 -3.67 0.02
C CYS A 127 -0.44 -4.82 -0.17
N PHE A 128 -1.72 -4.58 0.14
CA PHE A 128 -2.78 -5.54 -0.13
C PHE A 128 -4.12 -4.84 -0.40
N ALA A 129 -4.86 -5.33 -1.39
CA ALA A 129 -6.25 -4.92 -1.64
C ALA A 129 -7.18 -5.84 -0.85
N TYR A 130 -7.74 -5.33 0.22
CA TYR A 130 -8.60 -6.08 1.14
C TYR A 130 -10.03 -6.14 0.63
N ASP A 131 -10.69 -7.26 0.92
CA ASP A 131 -12.12 -7.42 0.73
C ASP A 131 -12.85 -7.13 2.05
N LEU A 132 -13.78 -6.19 2.02
CA LEU A 132 -14.57 -5.80 3.19
C LEU A 132 -15.81 -6.66 3.40
N LYS A 133 -16.03 -7.71 2.60
CA LYS A 133 -17.16 -8.63 2.75
C LYS A 133 -17.24 -9.20 4.17
N ASP A 134 -16.17 -9.79 4.62
CA ASP A 134 -16.11 -10.38 5.96
C ASP A 134 -16.34 -9.35 7.07
N LEU A 135 -15.85 -8.11 6.90
CA LEU A 135 -16.10 -7.04 7.85
C LEU A 135 -17.58 -6.66 7.91
N ALA A 136 -18.25 -6.63 6.76
CA ALA A 136 -19.67 -6.32 6.67
C ALA A 136 -20.56 -7.45 7.24
N GLU A 137 -20.18 -8.70 7.02
CA GLU A 137 -20.95 -9.89 7.42
C GLU A 137 -20.65 -10.37 8.84
N LYS A 138 -19.40 -10.24 9.31
CA LYS A 138 -18.93 -10.80 10.60
C LYS A 138 -18.58 -9.73 11.64
N GLY A 139 -18.53 -8.46 11.25
CA GLY A 139 -18.11 -7.38 12.13
C GLY A 139 -16.60 -7.37 12.42
N LEU A 140 -16.21 -6.93 13.61
CA LEU A 140 -14.81 -6.94 14.04
C LEU A 140 -14.46 -8.31 14.63
N TYR A 141 -13.96 -9.23 13.81
CA TYR A 141 -13.68 -10.62 14.21
C TYR A 141 -12.18 -10.92 14.37
N PHE A 142 -11.31 -9.95 14.04
CA PHE A 142 -9.86 -10.10 13.96
C PHE A 142 -9.10 -9.52 15.17
N ILE A 143 -9.78 -9.11 16.22
CA ILE A 143 -9.18 -8.60 17.45
C ILE A 143 -9.53 -9.55 18.58
N GLU A 144 -8.58 -10.40 18.97
CA GLU A 144 -8.80 -11.39 20.01
C GLU A 144 -9.36 -10.77 21.30
N GLY A 145 -10.46 -11.32 21.80
CA GLY A 145 -11.15 -10.86 23.00
C GLY A 145 -11.86 -9.50 22.89
N ARG A 146 -11.93 -8.91 21.68
CA ARG A 146 -12.56 -7.59 21.41
C ARG A 146 -13.40 -7.61 20.15
N ASN A 147 -14.00 -8.73 19.83
CA ASN A 147 -14.87 -8.89 18.67
C ASN A 147 -16.15 -8.07 18.85
N ALA A 148 -16.67 -7.56 17.75
CA ALA A 148 -17.96 -6.88 17.69
C ALA A 148 -18.83 -7.49 16.59
N GLU A 149 -20.12 -7.60 16.87
CA GLU A 149 -21.13 -8.06 15.93
C GLU A 149 -21.16 -7.18 14.65
N PRO A 150 -21.71 -7.69 13.55
CA PRO A 150 -21.84 -6.93 12.30
C PRO A 150 -22.49 -5.56 12.49
N ALA A 151 -22.01 -4.58 11.76
CA ALA A 151 -22.59 -3.24 11.73
C ALA A 151 -24.05 -3.31 11.24
N LYS A 152 -24.92 -2.49 11.84
CA LYS A 152 -26.31 -2.35 11.40
C LYS A 152 -26.56 -1.08 10.61
N HIS A 153 -25.69 -0.09 10.75
CA HIS A 153 -25.84 1.26 10.24
C HIS A 153 -24.54 1.74 9.58
N LEU A 154 -24.64 2.66 8.63
CA LEU A 154 -23.48 3.24 7.93
C LEU A 154 -22.45 3.80 8.90
N ILE A 155 -22.89 4.55 9.91
CA ILE A 155 -21.98 5.17 10.89
C ILE A 155 -21.11 4.13 11.61
N THR A 156 -21.72 3.00 12.01
CA THR A 156 -21.01 1.90 12.68
C THR A 156 -20.09 1.16 11.70
N PHE A 157 -20.53 0.93 10.46
CA PHE A 157 -19.69 0.32 9.44
C PHE A 157 -18.45 1.16 9.16
N VAL A 158 -18.60 2.48 9.04
CA VAL A 158 -17.47 3.39 8.85
C VAL A 158 -16.50 3.32 10.03
N ASP A 159 -16.99 3.23 11.27
CA ASP A 159 -16.12 3.03 12.43
C ASP A 159 -15.38 1.69 12.37
N PHE A 160 -16.03 0.61 11.96
CA PHE A 160 -15.38 -0.68 11.78
C PHE A 160 -14.33 -0.67 10.68
N VAL A 161 -14.57 0.04 9.56
CA VAL A 161 -13.57 0.22 8.51
C VAL A 161 -12.34 0.98 9.04
N LYS A 162 -12.54 2.01 9.87
CA LYS A 162 -11.44 2.77 10.50
C LYS A 162 -10.59 1.86 11.41
N GLU A 163 -11.23 1.05 12.26
CA GLU A 163 -10.55 0.08 13.11
C GLU A 163 -9.80 -0.97 12.27
N PHE A 164 -10.44 -1.48 11.21
CA PHE A 164 -9.83 -2.40 10.27
C PHE A 164 -8.58 -1.80 9.60
N VAL A 165 -8.68 -0.56 9.09
CA VAL A 165 -7.56 0.15 8.46
C VAL A 165 -6.41 0.34 9.44
N SER A 166 -6.71 0.79 10.66
CA SER A 166 -5.70 0.93 11.70
C SER A 166 -5.03 -0.41 12.02
N TYR A 167 -5.81 -1.47 12.18
CA TYR A 167 -5.30 -2.81 12.44
C TYR A 167 -4.40 -3.32 11.30
N ALA A 168 -4.88 -3.26 10.06
CA ALA A 168 -4.19 -3.77 8.89
C ALA A 168 -2.92 -2.97 8.56
N SER A 169 -2.97 -1.62 8.64
CA SER A 169 -1.84 -0.74 8.32
C SER A 169 -0.66 -0.91 9.28
N ASN A 170 -0.92 -1.20 10.55
CA ASN A 170 0.13 -1.49 11.53
C ASN A 170 0.81 -2.85 11.32
N ARG A 171 0.20 -3.74 10.53
CA ARG A 171 0.67 -5.11 10.26
C ARG A 171 1.10 -5.38 8.83
N SER A 172 1.10 -4.33 8.01
CA SER A 172 1.65 -4.32 6.64
C SER A 172 2.75 -3.27 6.53
N SER A 173 3.65 -3.39 5.55
CA SER A 173 4.65 -2.35 5.30
C SER A 173 4.16 -1.27 4.35
N GLY A 174 3.18 -1.57 3.52
CA GLY A 174 2.65 -0.69 2.50
C GLY A 174 1.19 -0.32 2.73
N ALA A 175 0.47 -0.12 1.65
CA ALA A 175 -0.88 0.41 1.66
C ALA A 175 -1.96 -0.63 1.94
N VAL A 176 -3.05 -0.15 2.51
CA VAL A 176 -4.34 -0.83 2.70
C VAL A 176 -5.28 -0.37 1.60
N GLY A 177 -5.43 -1.19 0.55
CA GLY A 177 -6.40 -0.94 -0.51
C GLY A 177 -7.79 -1.43 -0.11
N LEU A 178 -8.81 -0.64 -0.41
CA LEU A 178 -10.21 -0.89 -0.08
C LEU A 178 -11.09 -0.74 -1.35
N PRO A 179 -10.95 -1.63 -2.34
CA PRO A 179 -11.61 -1.44 -3.63
C PRO A 179 -13.14 -1.51 -3.56
N ASN A 180 -13.70 -2.26 -2.63
CA ASN A 180 -15.15 -2.38 -2.46
C ASN A 180 -15.72 -1.56 -1.28
N LEU A 181 -14.98 -0.56 -0.80
CA LEU A 181 -15.44 0.31 0.29
C LEU A 181 -16.74 1.03 -0.07
N ILE A 182 -16.79 1.67 -1.24
CA ILE A 182 -17.92 2.50 -1.64
C ILE A 182 -19.20 1.66 -1.85
N PRO A 183 -19.17 0.50 -2.51
CA PRO A 183 -20.33 -0.40 -2.57
C PRO A 183 -20.88 -0.81 -1.19
N TYR A 184 -20.03 -1.18 -0.23
CA TYR A 184 -20.50 -1.51 1.11
C TYR A 184 -21.00 -0.29 1.90
N MET A 185 -20.40 0.88 1.73
CA MET A 185 -20.93 2.11 2.32
C MET A 185 -22.32 2.44 1.74
N TYR A 186 -22.52 2.23 0.43
CA TYR A 186 -23.82 2.38 -0.22
C TYR A 186 -24.86 1.44 0.41
N TYR A 187 -24.53 0.16 0.61
CA TYR A 187 -25.44 -0.81 1.23
C TYR A 187 -25.95 -0.35 2.59
N PHE A 188 -25.07 0.05 3.49
CA PHE A 188 -25.48 0.50 4.82
C PHE A 188 -26.21 1.85 4.77
N TRP A 189 -25.81 2.74 3.85
CA TRP A 189 -26.51 4.00 3.61
C TRP A 189 -27.94 3.76 3.13
N LYS A 190 -28.13 2.92 2.13
CA LYS A 190 -29.45 2.59 1.57
C LYS A 190 -30.36 2.02 2.63
N LYS A 191 -29.86 1.08 3.44
CA LYS A 191 -30.56 0.48 4.55
C LYS A 191 -30.99 1.50 5.60
N ASP A 192 -30.13 2.47 5.92
CA ASP A 192 -30.44 3.55 6.87
C ASP A 192 -31.52 4.49 6.34
N VAL A 193 -31.49 4.80 5.05
CA VAL A 193 -32.49 5.62 4.35
C VAL A 193 -33.85 4.91 4.34
N ASP A 194 -33.89 3.66 3.90
CA ASP A 194 -35.14 2.87 3.79
C ASP A 194 -35.80 2.65 5.15
N ASN A 195 -35.03 2.56 6.22
CA ASN A 195 -35.53 2.40 7.60
C ASN A 195 -35.68 3.72 8.36
N HIS A 196 -35.49 4.86 7.72
CA HIS A 196 -35.57 6.19 8.35
C HIS A 196 -34.71 6.33 9.63
N TYR A 197 -33.54 5.68 9.64
CA TYR A 197 -32.65 5.67 10.79
C TYR A 197 -32.27 7.10 11.21
N LEU A 198 -32.42 7.43 12.48
CA LEU A 198 -32.22 8.77 13.05
C LEU A 198 -32.96 9.90 12.30
N GLY A 199 -34.10 9.59 11.68
CA GLY A 199 -34.89 10.57 10.93
C GLY A 199 -34.30 10.91 9.54
N ILE A 200 -33.46 10.00 8.99
CA ILE A 200 -32.94 10.15 7.63
C ILE A 200 -34.11 9.92 6.67
N THR A 201 -34.23 10.83 5.70
CA THR A 201 -35.21 10.79 4.61
C THR A 201 -34.48 11.06 3.31
N GLU A 202 -35.15 10.89 2.18
CA GLU A 202 -34.58 11.24 0.85
C GLU A 202 -34.02 12.67 0.77
N VAL A 203 -34.61 13.60 1.54
CA VAL A 203 -34.20 15.01 1.55
C VAL A 203 -32.80 15.23 2.13
N ASN A 204 -32.44 14.48 3.18
CA ASN A 204 -31.14 14.61 3.89
C ASN A 204 -30.20 13.42 3.70
N ALA A 205 -30.60 12.43 2.91
CA ALA A 205 -29.85 11.20 2.70
C ALA A 205 -28.45 11.45 2.08
N LYS A 206 -28.35 12.38 1.12
CA LYS A 206 -27.06 12.73 0.51
C LYS A 206 -26.12 13.39 1.52
N ASP A 207 -26.61 14.25 2.39
CA ASP A 207 -25.82 14.90 3.43
C ASP A 207 -25.33 13.88 4.47
N TYR A 208 -26.17 12.91 4.82
CA TYR A 208 -25.78 11.81 5.69
C TYR A 208 -24.65 10.95 5.09
N ALA A 209 -24.72 10.62 3.78
CA ALA A 209 -23.65 9.95 3.09
C ALA A 209 -22.35 10.78 3.13
N LYS A 210 -22.43 12.07 2.77
CA LYS A 210 -21.28 12.99 2.74
C LYS A 210 -20.61 13.12 4.12
N GLN A 211 -21.36 13.19 5.19
CA GLN A 211 -20.82 13.23 6.56
C GLN A 211 -20.04 11.95 6.91
N ASN A 212 -20.50 10.79 6.47
CA ASN A 212 -19.81 9.52 6.71
C ASN A 212 -18.57 9.33 5.83
N PHE A 213 -18.58 9.84 4.59
CA PHE A 213 -17.36 9.91 3.76
C PHE A 213 -16.29 10.79 4.44
N GLN A 214 -16.69 11.97 4.88
CA GLN A 214 -15.82 12.90 5.58
C GLN A 214 -15.23 12.27 6.87
N ARG A 215 -16.07 11.57 7.64
CA ARG A 215 -15.68 10.85 8.85
C ARG A 215 -14.58 9.82 8.57
N PHE A 216 -14.70 9.05 7.48
CA PHE A 216 -13.70 8.09 7.05
C PHE A 216 -12.40 8.79 6.62
N ILE A 217 -12.50 9.77 5.72
CA ILE A 217 -11.34 10.48 5.17
C ILE A 217 -10.53 11.14 6.29
N TYR A 218 -11.17 11.82 7.22
CA TYR A 218 -10.49 12.44 8.35
C TYR A 218 -9.78 11.44 9.24
N ALA A 219 -10.40 10.29 9.50
CA ALA A 219 -9.84 9.28 10.39
C ALA A 219 -8.55 8.66 9.81
N VAL A 220 -8.53 8.28 8.54
CA VAL A 220 -7.36 7.62 7.93
C VAL A 220 -6.17 8.56 7.74
N ASN A 221 -6.40 9.87 7.78
CA ASN A 221 -5.35 10.88 7.70
C ASN A 221 -4.78 11.29 9.07
N GLN A 222 -5.30 10.76 10.17
CA GLN A 222 -4.76 11.10 11.48
C GLN A 222 -3.44 10.37 11.74
N PRO A 223 -2.43 11.04 12.33
CA PRO A 223 -1.11 10.45 12.56
C PRO A 223 -1.12 9.19 13.42
N TYR A 224 -2.07 9.08 14.34
CA TYR A 224 -2.20 7.92 15.22
C TYR A 224 -2.76 6.66 14.55
N CYS A 225 -3.22 6.75 13.30
CA CYS A 225 -3.81 5.62 12.59
C CYS A 225 -2.78 4.53 12.26
N ARG A 226 -1.51 4.92 12.08
CA ARG A 226 -0.41 4.00 11.83
C ARG A 226 0.80 4.36 12.69
N ASP A 227 1.24 3.41 13.51
CA ASP A 227 2.45 3.51 14.36
C ASP A 227 2.47 4.70 15.34
N GLY A 228 1.36 5.40 15.52
CA GLY A 228 1.26 6.58 16.38
C GLY A 228 1.87 7.87 15.79
N SER A 229 2.54 7.80 14.64
CA SER A 229 3.24 8.91 14.00
C SER A 229 2.87 9.14 12.54
N GLN A 230 2.10 8.24 11.93
CA GLN A 230 1.77 8.29 10.51
C GLN A 230 0.29 8.09 10.24
N SER A 231 -0.20 8.70 9.15
CA SER A 231 -1.49 8.39 8.56
C SER A 231 -1.49 7.01 7.93
N ALA A 232 -2.66 6.37 7.86
CA ALA A 232 -2.78 5.09 7.18
C ALA A 232 -2.71 5.28 5.66
N PHE A 233 -1.74 4.61 5.04
CA PHE A 233 -1.63 4.58 3.59
C PHE A 233 -2.81 3.78 3.02
N THR A 234 -3.85 4.49 2.57
CA THR A 234 -5.08 3.88 2.07
C THR A 234 -5.31 4.20 0.60
N ASN A 235 -5.98 3.30 -0.09
CA ASN A 235 -6.46 3.51 -1.46
C ASN A 235 -7.93 3.10 -1.55
N THR A 236 -8.71 3.87 -2.29
CA THR A 236 -10.07 3.53 -2.69
C THR A 236 -10.19 3.50 -4.20
N SER A 237 -11.08 2.68 -4.71
CA SER A 237 -11.32 2.53 -6.14
C SER A 237 -12.71 3.01 -6.52
N VAL A 238 -12.78 3.61 -7.70
CA VAL A 238 -13.98 4.09 -8.36
C VAL A 238 -14.02 3.46 -9.75
N PHE A 239 -15.15 2.94 -10.15
CA PHE A 239 -15.27 2.11 -11.34
C PHE A 239 -16.32 2.66 -12.30
N ASP A 240 -16.04 2.60 -13.61
CA ASP A 240 -17.07 2.68 -14.63
C ASP A 240 -17.96 1.41 -14.63
N ARG A 241 -19.07 1.43 -15.34
CA ARG A 241 -20.01 0.30 -15.38
C ARG A 241 -19.37 -1.01 -15.80
N PRO A 242 -18.53 -1.09 -16.87
CA PRO A 242 -17.91 -2.35 -17.26
C PRO A 242 -16.99 -2.94 -16.19
N TYR A 243 -16.23 -2.11 -15.48
CA TYR A 243 -15.41 -2.57 -14.36
C TYR A 243 -16.26 -2.98 -13.17
N PHE A 244 -17.31 -2.22 -12.86
CA PHE A 244 -18.23 -2.55 -11.78
C PHE A 244 -18.92 -3.89 -12.01
N GLU A 245 -19.47 -4.11 -13.21
CA GLU A 245 -20.10 -5.38 -13.61
C GLU A 245 -19.11 -6.55 -13.52
N ALA A 246 -17.89 -6.37 -14.06
CA ALA A 246 -16.86 -7.42 -14.01
C ALA A 246 -16.43 -7.82 -12.60
N LEU A 247 -16.38 -6.86 -11.68
CA LEU A 247 -15.92 -7.09 -10.30
C LEU A 247 -17.04 -7.52 -9.36
N PHE A 248 -18.24 -6.99 -9.55
CA PHE A 248 -19.33 -7.11 -8.58
C PHE A 248 -20.61 -7.72 -9.14
N GLY A 249 -20.65 -8.06 -10.44
CA GLY A 249 -21.85 -8.61 -11.10
C GLY A 249 -22.40 -9.89 -10.45
N GLY A 250 -21.52 -10.69 -9.84
CA GLY A 250 -21.90 -11.88 -9.07
C GLY A 250 -21.79 -11.74 -7.55
N SER A 251 -21.56 -10.53 -7.04
CA SER A 251 -21.36 -10.29 -5.60
C SER A 251 -22.68 -9.95 -4.91
N GLU A 252 -22.86 -10.51 -3.71
CA GLU A 252 -24.02 -10.27 -2.87
C GLU A 252 -23.66 -9.36 -1.69
N PHE A 253 -24.62 -8.54 -1.28
CA PHE A 253 -24.61 -7.84 0.01
C PHE A 253 -24.94 -8.77 1.16
N PRO A 254 -24.74 -8.37 2.44
CA PRO A 254 -25.00 -9.20 3.60
C PRO A 254 -26.46 -9.69 3.75
N ASP A 255 -27.41 -9.07 3.08
CA ASP A 255 -28.83 -9.46 3.06
C ASP A 255 -29.20 -10.37 1.88
N GLY A 256 -28.21 -10.74 1.02
CA GLY A 256 -28.40 -11.60 -0.12
C GLY A 256 -28.87 -10.90 -1.40
N THR A 257 -29.03 -9.58 -1.40
CA THR A 257 -29.30 -8.82 -2.63
C THR A 257 -28.02 -8.67 -3.45
N PHE A 258 -28.12 -8.65 -4.79
CA PHE A 258 -26.96 -8.54 -5.67
C PHE A 258 -26.51 -7.08 -5.81
N MET A 259 -25.20 -6.85 -5.78
CA MET A 259 -24.62 -5.51 -5.95
C MET A 259 -24.98 -4.90 -7.31
N ILE A 260 -25.08 -5.75 -8.34
CA ILE A 260 -25.40 -5.31 -9.70
C ILE A 260 -26.82 -4.73 -9.83
N ASP A 261 -27.75 -5.15 -8.98
CA ASP A 261 -29.12 -4.62 -8.99
C ASP A 261 -29.19 -3.13 -8.59
N TYR A 262 -28.10 -2.62 -7.98
CA TYR A 262 -27.94 -1.23 -7.55
C TYR A 262 -26.84 -0.47 -8.29
N GLU A 263 -26.41 -0.95 -9.46
CA GLU A 263 -25.28 -0.40 -10.21
C GLU A 263 -25.38 1.12 -10.41
N GLU A 264 -26.50 1.59 -10.97
CA GLU A 264 -26.70 3.00 -11.28
C GLU A 264 -26.62 3.89 -10.03
N GLU A 265 -27.19 3.43 -8.93
CA GLU A 265 -27.18 4.15 -7.66
C GLU A 265 -25.78 4.16 -7.04
N ILE A 266 -25.03 3.05 -7.13
CA ILE A 266 -23.64 2.96 -6.63
C ILE A 266 -22.72 3.84 -7.49
N ILE A 267 -22.90 3.87 -8.81
CA ILE A 267 -22.15 4.76 -9.71
C ILE A 267 -22.34 6.23 -9.31
N GLU A 268 -23.59 6.63 -9.01
CA GLU A 268 -23.84 7.98 -8.53
C GLU A 268 -23.28 8.24 -7.12
N PHE A 269 -23.32 7.23 -6.25
CA PHE A 269 -22.75 7.31 -4.89
C PHE A 269 -21.22 7.45 -4.92
N GLN A 270 -20.54 6.82 -5.89
CA GLN A 270 -19.11 7.02 -6.15
C GLN A 270 -18.79 8.49 -6.50
N LYS A 271 -19.65 9.13 -7.31
CA LYS A 271 -19.46 10.55 -7.66
C LYS A 271 -19.60 11.45 -6.42
N TRP A 272 -20.55 11.17 -5.54
CA TRP A 272 -20.68 11.91 -4.28
C TRP A 272 -19.45 11.76 -3.38
N TYR A 273 -18.89 10.55 -3.34
CA TYR A 273 -17.64 10.30 -2.60
C TYR A 273 -16.48 11.15 -3.14
N MET A 274 -16.32 11.19 -4.46
CA MET A 274 -15.27 11.99 -5.11
C MET A 274 -15.49 13.50 -4.93
N GLU A 275 -16.73 13.99 -4.95
CA GLU A 275 -17.04 15.39 -4.60
C GLU A 275 -16.56 15.75 -3.19
N VAL A 276 -16.78 14.89 -2.21
CA VAL A 276 -16.34 15.13 -0.82
C VAL A 276 -14.81 15.10 -0.72
N MET A 277 -14.16 14.15 -1.38
CA MET A 277 -12.70 14.07 -1.45
C MET A 277 -12.10 15.36 -2.00
N ALA A 278 -12.61 15.84 -3.13
CA ALA A 278 -12.16 17.07 -3.77
C ALA A 278 -12.33 18.29 -2.85
N GLN A 279 -13.50 18.43 -2.24
CA GLN A 279 -13.80 19.56 -1.33
C GLN A 279 -12.90 19.57 -0.09
N ILE A 280 -12.57 18.39 0.46
CA ILE A 280 -11.68 18.24 1.61
C ILE A 280 -10.25 18.61 1.20
N ARG A 281 -9.76 18.08 0.09
CA ARG A 281 -8.40 18.30 -0.40
C ARG A 281 -8.14 19.73 -0.84
N HIS A 282 -9.16 20.41 -1.36
CA HIS A 282 -9.05 21.81 -1.71
C HIS A 282 -8.79 22.71 -0.48
N LYS A 283 -9.27 22.32 0.69
CA LYS A 283 -9.15 23.09 1.94
C LYS A 283 -7.97 22.65 2.80
N ASN A 284 -7.56 21.39 2.72
CA ASN A 284 -6.58 20.79 3.62
C ASN A 284 -5.73 19.75 2.88
N MET A 285 -4.52 19.60 3.35
CA MET A 285 -3.56 18.60 2.82
C MET A 285 -3.89 17.17 3.31
N PHE A 286 -4.98 16.60 2.81
CA PHE A 286 -5.33 15.21 3.06
C PHE A 286 -4.87 14.33 1.91
N THR A 287 -3.81 13.55 2.14
CA THR A 287 -3.22 12.68 1.12
C THR A 287 -4.06 11.43 0.88
N PHE A 288 -4.66 10.90 1.93
CA PHE A 288 -5.37 9.62 1.90
C PHE A 288 -6.89 9.75 2.01
N PRO A 289 -7.63 8.77 1.48
CA PRO A 289 -7.16 7.68 0.60
C PRO A 289 -6.77 8.20 -0.80
N VAL A 290 -5.75 7.56 -1.40
CA VAL A 290 -5.47 7.76 -2.84
C VAL A 290 -6.63 7.16 -3.62
N SER A 291 -7.24 7.92 -4.53
CA SER A 291 -8.34 7.44 -5.36
C SER A 291 -7.85 7.00 -6.73
N THR A 292 -8.31 5.83 -7.18
CA THR A 292 -8.07 5.32 -8.52
C THR A 292 -9.39 5.15 -9.24
N ILE A 293 -9.56 5.83 -10.38
CA ILE A 293 -10.74 5.70 -11.25
C ILE A 293 -10.37 4.77 -12.40
N SER A 294 -11.04 3.62 -12.51
CA SER A 294 -10.82 2.63 -13.57
C SER A 294 -11.80 2.85 -14.71
N LEU A 295 -11.26 2.95 -15.93
CA LEU A 295 -12.00 3.25 -17.15
C LEU A 295 -11.66 2.24 -18.25
N LEU A 296 -12.67 1.57 -18.80
CA LEU A 296 -12.50 0.65 -19.91
C LEU A 296 -12.51 1.41 -21.24
N ARG A 297 -11.48 1.19 -22.07
CA ARG A 297 -11.37 1.76 -23.41
C ARG A 297 -11.21 0.65 -24.45
N GLN A 298 -12.14 0.54 -25.36
CA GLN A 298 -12.11 -0.45 -26.46
C GLN A 298 -12.28 0.26 -27.81
N ASN A 299 -11.58 -0.24 -28.84
CA ASN A 299 -11.66 0.31 -30.21
C ASN A 299 -11.47 1.85 -30.27
N GLY A 300 -10.60 2.37 -29.41
CA GLY A 300 -10.30 3.81 -29.36
C GLY A 300 -11.32 4.68 -28.62
N LYS A 301 -12.40 4.11 -28.07
CA LYS A 301 -13.46 4.82 -27.33
C LYS A 301 -13.62 4.27 -25.92
N PHE A 302 -14.06 5.11 -25.00
CA PHE A 302 -14.50 4.64 -23.68
C PHE A 302 -15.81 3.88 -23.82
N VAL A 303 -15.94 2.76 -23.14
CA VAL A 303 -17.16 1.93 -23.19
C VAL A 303 -18.29 2.62 -22.43
N ASP A 304 -18.00 3.18 -21.26
CA ASP A 304 -18.91 4.08 -20.52
C ASP A 304 -18.46 5.54 -20.75
N GLU A 305 -18.93 6.13 -21.88
CA GLU A 305 -18.49 7.45 -22.30
C GLU A 305 -18.91 8.55 -21.32
N ASP A 306 -20.12 8.48 -20.80
CA ASP A 306 -20.65 9.48 -19.87
C ASP A 306 -19.87 9.50 -18.55
N PHE A 307 -19.58 8.34 -18.00
CA PHE A 307 -18.77 8.22 -16.80
C PHE A 307 -17.32 8.67 -17.05
N ALA A 308 -16.73 8.31 -18.18
CA ALA A 308 -15.37 8.73 -18.53
C ALA A 308 -15.28 10.26 -18.71
N ILE A 309 -16.27 10.88 -19.35
CA ILE A 309 -16.34 12.35 -19.47
C ILE A 309 -16.43 13.00 -18.09
N TRP A 310 -17.27 12.46 -17.20
CA TRP A 310 -17.36 12.95 -15.84
C TRP A 310 -16.01 12.82 -15.10
N ALA A 311 -15.38 11.65 -15.15
CA ALA A 311 -14.10 11.36 -14.48
C ALA A 311 -12.96 12.27 -14.96
N ILE A 312 -12.89 12.50 -16.28
CA ILE A 312 -11.90 13.38 -16.88
C ILE A 312 -12.14 14.84 -16.44
N LYS A 313 -13.38 15.33 -16.50
CA LYS A 313 -13.73 16.68 -16.06
C LYS A 313 -13.43 16.89 -14.57
N HIS A 314 -13.81 15.93 -13.72
CA HIS A 314 -13.50 15.95 -12.31
C HIS A 314 -11.98 16.06 -12.08
N ASN A 315 -11.20 15.22 -12.76
CA ASN A 315 -9.75 15.21 -12.58
C ASN A 315 -9.06 16.45 -13.19
N MET A 316 -9.61 17.03 -14.25
CA MET A 316 -9.14 18.32 -14.79
C MET A 316 -9.34 19.47 -13.83
N GLU A 317 -10.43 19.46 -13.06
CA GLU A 317 -10.73 20.48 -12.06
C GLU A 317 -9.93 20.32 -10.77
N TRP A 318 -9.83 19.06 -10.26
CA TRP A 318 -9.35 18.80 -8.90
C TRP A 318 -7.97 18.15 -8.84
N SER A 319 -7.55 17.42 -9.88
CA SER A 319 -6.28 16.65 -9.94
C SER A 319 -6.07 15.72 -8.73
N ASP A 320 -7.15 15.12 -8.23
CA ASP A 320 -7.18 14.39 -6.96
C ASP A 320 -7.20 12.87 -7.09
N SER A 321 -7.19 12.36 -8.33
CA SER A 321 -7.31 10.92 -8.61
C SER A 321 -6.36 10.43 -9.70
N ASN A 322 -6.04 9.14 -9.66
CA ASN A 322 -5.35 8.45 -10.72
C ASN A 322 -6.35 7.87 -11.71
N LEU A 323 -6.22 8.20 -12.99
CA LEU A 323 -7.01 7.56 -14.05
C LEU A 323 -6.28 6.29 -14.52
N PHE A 324 -6.90 5.15 -14.32
CA PHE A 324 -6.45 3.86 -14.84
C PHE A 324 -7.28 3.50 -16.06
N VAL A 325 -6.67 3.56 -17.24
CA VAL A 325 -7.32 3.26 -18.52
C VAL A 325 -6.73 1.99 -19.09
N ASP A 326 -7.56 0.99 -19.31
CA ASP A 326 -7.14 -0.27 -19.93
C ASP A 326 -8.12 -0.73 -21.02
N THR A 327 -7.70 -1.70 -21.81
CA THR A 327 -8.47 -2.30 -22.88
C THR A 327 -9.25 -3.56 -22.47
N SER A 328 -9.01 -4.02 -21.24
CA SER A 328 -9.66 -5.20 -20.66
C SER A 328 -9.98 -4.96 -19.18
N VAL A 329 -11.15 -5.39 -18.75
CA VAL A 329 -11.55 -5.42 -17.33
C VAL A 329 -10.76 -6.44 -16.49
N ASN A 330 -10.00 -7.32 -17.15
CA ASN A 330 -9.17 -8.33 -16.48
C ASN A 330 -7.93 -7.74 -15.79
N SER A 331 -7.67 -6.46 -15.94
CA SER A 331 -6.58 -5.79 -15.24
C SER A 331 -7.08 -4.68 -14.34
N LEU A 332 -6.52 -4.61 -13.15
CA LEU A 332 -6.80 -3.57 -12.16
C LEU A 332 -5.53 -2.90 -11.70
N SER A 333 -5.63 -1.64 -11.38
CA SER A 333 -4.59 -0.90 -10.70
C SER A 333 -4.93 -0.76 -9.22
N ASN A 334 -4.04 -1.27 -8.37
CA ASN A 334 -4.09 -1.07 -6.93
C ASN A 334 -3.31 0.19 -6.50
N CYS A 335 -3.31 0.48 -5.22
CA CYS A 335 -2.76 1.68 -4.58
C CYS A 335 -1.38 2.14 -5.09
N CYS A 336 -0.50 1.23 -5.47
CA CYS A 336 0.85 1.54 -5.98
C CYS A 336 0.90 1.60 -7.51
N ARG A 337 -0.23 1.72 -8.19
CA ARG A 337 -0.34 1.65 -9.66
C ARG A 337 0.21 0.34 -10.24
N LEU A 338 0.20 -0.71 -9.43
CA LEU A 338 0.56 -2.04 -9.87
C LEU A 338 -0.60 -2.58 -10.70
N LYS A 339 -0.34 -2.79 -11.97
CA LYS A 339 -1.25 -3.50 -12.85
C LYS A 339 -1.25 -4.98 -12.46
N SER A 340 -2.39 -5.49 -12.04
CA SER A 340 -2.60 -6.93 -11.83
C SER A 340 -3.41 -7.45 -13.01
N ASN A 341 -2.88 -8.45 -13.71
CA ASN A 341 -3.63 -9.17 -14.73
C ASN A 341 -4.32 -10.36 -14.07
N ILE A 342 -5.64 -10.33 -14.03
CA ILE A 342 -6.46 -11.36 -13.37
C ILE A 342 -6.33 -12.70 -14.08
N GLU A 343 -6.15 -12.71 -15.42
CA GLU A 343 -5.97 -13.93 -16.19
C GLU A 343 -4.70 -14.69 -15.82
N ASP A 344 -3.60 -13.99 -15.56
CA ASP A 344 -2.32 -14.59 -15.18
C ASP A 344 -2.34 -15.19 -13.76
N LEU A 345 -3.36 -14.87 -12.96
CA LEU A 345 -3.50 -15.36 -11.60
C LEU A 345 -4.17 -16.75 -11.51
N GLY A 346 -4.59 -17.34 -12.64
CA GLY A 346 -5.15 -18.70 -12.70
C GLY A 346 -6.54 -18.88 -12.09
N TYR A 347 -7.25 -17.80 -11.79
CA TYR A 347 -8.55 -17.82 -11.12
C TYR A 347 -9.73 -17.65 -12.10
N PHE A 348 -9.83 -18.53 -13.06
CA PHE A 348 -10.92 -18.52 -14.06
C PHE A 348 -12.33 -18.82 -13.51
N ASN A 349 -12.49 -19.20 -12.24
CA ASN A 349 -13.76 -19.73 -11.74
C ASN A 349 -14.42 -18.93 -10.61
N SER A 350 -13.92 -17.76 -10.23
CA SER A 350 -14.62 -16.90 -9.28
C SER A 350 -14.83 -15.50 -9.89
N ILE A 351 -15.88 -15.36 -10.62
CA ILE A 351 -16.42 -14.08 -11.06
C ILE A 351 -16.61 -13.20 -9.81
N GLY A 352 -15.92 -12.08 -9.75
CA GLY A 352 -16.12 -11.05 -8.72
C GLY A 352 -15.22 -11.09 -7.48
N GLY A 353 -14.36 -12.09 -7.26
CA GLY A 353 -13.59 -12.20 -6.00
C GLY A 353 -12.08 -11.96 -6.08
N THR A 354 -11.46 -12.06 -7.24
CA THR A 354 -10.00 -12.23 -7.35
C THR A 354 -9.20 -10.94 -7.35
N ALA A 355 -9.75 -9.86 -7.84
CA ALA A 355 -9.06 -8.56 -7.81
C ALA A 355 -9.08 -7.89 -6.43
N LEU A 356 -9.91 -8.37 -5.51
CA LEU A 356 -10.08 -7.85 -4.14
C LEU A 356 -9.12 -8.54 -3.20
N LYS A 357 -8.40 -9.53 -3.36
CA LYS A 357 -7.53 -10.22 -2.40
C LYS A 357 -6.13 -10.40 -2.95
N VAL A 358 -5.57 -9.34 -3.50
CA VAL A 358 -4.27 -9.36 -4.18
C VAL A 358 -3.33 -8.34 -3.56
N GLY A 359 -2.07 -8.69 -3.42
CA GLY A 359 -1.07 -7.79 -2.85
C GLY A 359 0.35 -8.09 -3.27
N SER A 360 1.28 -7.36 -2.69
CA SER A 360 2.69 -7.56 -2.92
C SER A 360 3.43 -8.00 -1.66
N VAL A 361 4.39 -8.89 -1.85
CA VAL A 361 5.31 -9.33 -0.81
C VAL A 361 6.20 -8.17 -0.40
N LYS A 362 6.82 -7.55 -1.39
CA LYS A 362 7.75 -6.44 -1.26
C LYS A 362 7.87 -5.74 -2.62
N VAL A 363 8.21 -4.47 -2.59
CA VAL A 363 8.52 -3.68 -3.78
C VAL A 363 10.01 -3.37 -3.80
N SER A 364 10.63 -3.54 -4.94
CA SER A 364 11.98 -3.08 -5.20
C SER A 364 12.04 -2.34 -6.54
N THR A 365 12.87 -1.31 -6.62
CA THR A 365 13.01 -0.46 -7.81
C THR A 365 14.36 -0.65 -8.45
N VAL A 366 14.40 -0.77 -9.78
CA VAL A 366 15.61 -0.76 -10.59
C VAL A 366 15.84 0.66 -11.14
N ASN A 367 17.05 1.16 -11.02
CA ASN A 367 17.44 2.48 -11.51
C ASN A 367 17.81 2.43 -13.00
N LEU A 368 16.79 2.58 -13.85
CA LEU A 368 16.98 2.52 -15.31
C LEU A 368 17.88 3.65 -15.86
N ALA A 369 17.78 4.85 -15.26
CA ALA A 369 18.57 6.00 -15.71
C ALA A 369 20.06 5.75 -15.50
N ARG A 370 20.43 5.13 -14.38
CA ARG A 370 21.84 4.81 -14.11
C ARG A 370 22.37 3.73 -15.05
N ILE A 371 21.61 2.68 -15.31
CA ILE A 371 21.99 1.68 -16.31
C ILE A 371 22.23 2.35 -17.68
N ALA A 372 21.36 3.28 -18.08
CA ALA A 372 21.52 3.99 -19.34
C ALA A 372 22.76 4.91 -19.39
N LEU A 373 23.15 5.48 -18.25
CA LEU A 373 24.38 6.30 -18.16
C LEU A 373 25.67 5.46 -18.19
N ASP A 374 25.60 4.24 -17.69
CA ASP A 374 26.76 3.34 -17.57
C ASP A 374 26.95 2.43 -18.79
N THR A 375 26.06 2.50 -19.80
CA THR A 375 26.10 1.66 -21.01
C THR A 375 26.20 2.50 -22.28
N ASN A 376 26.84 1.93 -23.33
CA ASN A 376 27.12 2.64 -24.59
C ASN A 376 26.23 2.14 -25.76
N SER A 377 25.44 1.10 -25.57
CA SER A 377 24.56 0.53 -26.58
C SER A 377 23.28 -0.05 -25.97
N GLU A 378 22.25 -0.19 -26.80
CA GLU A 378 20.98 -0.85 -26.38
C GLU A 378 21.21 -2.29 -25.94
N GLU A 379 22.06 -3.03 -26.64
CA GLU A 379 22.40 -4.42 -26.28
C GLU A 379 23.05 -4.51 -24.90
N GLU A 380 24.00 -3.63 -24.62
CA GLU A 380 24.65 -3.54 -23.31
C GLU A 380 23.66 -3.13 -22.22
N TYR A 381 22.80 -2.16 -22.51
CA TYR A 381 21.73 -1.73 -21.60
C TYR A 381 20.78 -2.87 -21.23
N LEU A 382 20.28 -3.62 -22.21
CA LEU A 382 19.36 -4.74 -21.98
C LEU A 382 20.02 -5.85 -21.17
N LYS A 383 21.29 -6.15 -21.42
CA LYS A 383 22.05 -7.12 -20.67
C LYS A 383 22.24 -6.73 -19.19
N GLU A 384 22.60 -5.47 -18.94
CA GLU A 384 22.74 -4.99 -17.58
C GLU A 384 21.38 -4.89 -16.86
N LEU A 385 20.31 -4.51 -17.57
CA LEU A 385 18.96 -4.53 -17.03
C LEU A 385 18.53 -5.94 -16.61
N GLU A 386 18.73 -6.94 -17.47
CA GLU A 386 18.44 -8.35 -17.15
C GLU A 386 19.19 -8.81 -15.89
N LYS A 387 20.46 -8.46 -15.78
CA LYS A 387 21.29 -8.78 -14.62
C LYS A 387 20.73 -8.13 -13.33
N ARG A 388 20.36 -6.83 -13.36
CA ARG A 388 19.76 -6.13 -12.20
C ARG A 388 18.42 -6.74 -11.80
N VAL A 389 17.57 -7.05 -12.78
CA VAL A 389 16.29 -7.73 -12.54
C VAL A 389 16.50 -9.10 -11.90
N TYR A 390 17.45 -9.89 -12.41
CA TYR A 390 17.75 -11.21 -11.85
C TYR A 390 18.21 -11.15 -10.38
N ILE A 391 19.16 -10.27 -10.06
CA ILE A 391 19.64 -10.09 -8.68
C ILE A 391 18.51 -9.59 -7.75
N ASN A 392 17.65 -8.71 -8.28
CA ASN A 392 16.50 -8.23 -7.54
C ASN A 392 15.48 -9.35 -7.24
N LEU A 393 15.20 -10.22 -8.22
CA LEU A 393 14.32 -11.39 -8.03
C LEU A 393 14.88 -12.36 -6.97
N ILE A 394 16.19 -12.56 -6.93
CA ILE A 394 16.85 -13.36 -5.88
C ILE A 394 16.56 -12.80 -4.49
N ALA A 395 16.68 -11.49 -4.31
CA ALA A 395 16.42 -10.83 -3.03
C ALA A 395 14.94 -10.91 -2.65
N LEU A 396 14.03 -10.62 -3.59
CA LEU A 396 12.58 -10.69 -3.39
C LEU A 396 12.12 -12.12 -3.06
N ASP A 397 12.71 -13.16 -3.69
CA ASP A 397 12.46 -14.56 -3.35
C ASP A 397 12.85 -14.87 -1.88
N ARG A 398 13.95 -14.28 -1.40
CA ARG A 398 14.37 -14.48 0.01
C ARG A 398 13.49 -13.71 0.99
N VAL A 399 13.08 -12.52 0.66
CA VAL A 399 12.08 -11.78 1.47
C VAL A 399 10.77 -12.58 1.55
N ARG A 400 10.29 -13.10 0.42
CA ARG A 400 9.11 -13.99 0.38
C ARG A 400 9.27 -15.21 1.30
N HIS A 401 10.45 -15.84 1.29
CA HIS A 401 10.75 -16.96 2.17
C HIS A 401 10.71 -16.59 3.66
N ILE A 402 11.23 -15.41 4.03
CA ILE A 402 11.18 -14.91 5.40
C ILE A 402 9.73 -14.70 5.84
N ILE A 403 8.93 -14.03 5.00
CA ILE A 403 7.52 -13.74 5.28
C ILE A 403 6.74 -15.06 5.41
N LYS A 404 6.93 -16.03 4.49
CA LYS A 404 6.29 -17.34 4.55
C LYS A 404 6.55 -18.04 5.88
N ARG A 405 7.80 -18.04 6.33
CA ARG A 405 8.16 -18.60 7.63
C ARG A 405 7.45 -17.88 8.80
N ASN A 406 7.32 -16.56 8.73
CA ASN A 406 6.64 -15.78 9.76
C ASN A 406 5.13 -16.08 9.80
N VAL A 407 4.51 -16.29 8.62
CA VAL A 407 3.12 -16.76 8.50
C VAL A 407 2.96 -18.14 9.13
N GLU A 408 3.79 -19.11 8.75
CA GLU A 408 3.77 -20.50 9.28
C GLU A 408 3.95 -20.55 10.81
N LYS A 409 4.60 -19.55 11.39
CA LYS A 409 4.83 -19.43 12.84
C LYS A 409 3.78 -18.58 13.57
N GLY A 410 2.74 -18.12 12.87
CA GLY A 410 1.66 -17.31 13.45
C GLY A 410 2.07 -15.89 13.87
N LEU A 411 3.22 -15.39 13.36
CA LEU A 411 3.71 -14.06 13.74
C LEU A 411 2.94 -12.90 13.07
N LEU A 412 2.20 -13.21 12.01
CA LEU A 412 1.52 -12.21 11.18
C LEU A 412 0.00 -12.34 11.29
N PRO A 413 -0.66 -11.59 12.18
CA PRO A 413 -2.10 -11.72 12.46
C PRO A 413 -3.01 -11.52 11.25
N ASN A 414 -2.62 -10.69 10.27
CA ASN A 414 -3.41 -10.52 9.03
C ASN A 414 -3.65 -11.86 8.31
N PHE A 415 -2.69 -12.78 8.38
CA PHE A 415 -2.82 -14.13 7.81
C PHE A 415 -3.59 -15.07 8.76
N THR A 416 -3.35 -14.97 10.06
CA THR A 416 -4.03 -15.79 11.07
C THR A 416 -5.54 -15.61 11.03
N TYR A 417 -6.02 -14.38 10.77
CA TYR A 417 -7.43 -14.05 10.65
C TYR A 417 -7.96 -14.07 9.21
N ASN A 418 -7.20 -14.62 8.26
CA ASN A 418 -7.57 -14.70 6.84
C ASN A 418 -7.90 -13.35 6.18
N LEU A 419 -7.32 -12.26 6.67
CA LEU A 419 -7.44 -10.95 6.05
C LEU A 419 -6.57 -10.87 4.78
N VAL A 420 -5.49 -11.64 4.73
CA VAL A 420 -4.52 -11.76 3.64
C VAL A 420 -4.27 -13.24 3.37
N ASP A 421 -4.22 -13.61 2.09
CA ASP A 421 -3.78 -14.93 1.64
C ASP A 421 -2.36 -14.84 1.08
N PHE A 422 -1.47 -15.72 1.54
CA PHE A 422 -0.07 -15.74 1.11
C PHE A 422 0.08 -16.07 -0.38
N GLU A 423 -0.78 -16.92 -0.92
CA GLU A 423 -0.73 -17.30 -2.34
C GLU A 423 -1.12 -16.14 -3.27
N HIS A 424 -1.84 -15.14 -2.75
CA HIS A 424 -2.21 -13.93 -3.48
C HIS A 424 -1.20 -12.77 -3.33
N LEU A 425 -0.02 -13.04 -2.78
CA LEU A 425 1.07 -12.06 -2.70
C LEU A 425 2.07 -12.27 -3.84
N TYR A 426 2.39 -11.22 -4.56
CA TYR A 426 3.30 -11.24 -5.69
C TYR A 426 4.56 -10.41 -5.44
N ASN A 427 5.67 -10.79 -6.07
CA ASN A 427 6.86 -9.96 -6.09
C ASN A 427 6.63 -8.79 -7.05
N THR A 428 7.06 -7.60 -6.64
CA THR A 428 6.89 -6.40 -7.44
C THR A 428 8.22 -5.73 -7.71
N ILE A 429 8.49 -5.48 -8.99
CA ILE A 429 9.64 -4.72 -9.44
C ILE A 429 9.13 -3.44 -10.09
N GLY A 430 9.55 -2.31 -9.54
CA GLY A 430 9.33 -0.99 -10.11
C GLY A 430 10.53 -0.52 -10.93
N SER A 431 10.32 0.52 -11.72
CA SER A 431 11.38 1.23 -12.41
C SER A 431 11.28 2.72 -12.14
N ARG A 432 12.41 3.39 -12.00
CA ARG A 432 12.49 4.86 -12.01
C ARG A 432 13.00 5.30 -13.38
N ARG A 433 12.28 6.24 -13.96
CA ARG A 433 12.71 6.96 -15.17
C ARG A 433 13.54 8.18 -14.80
#